data_e490f44a3146a56cb11fe8356fab10f1
#
_entry.id   e490f44a3146a56cb11fe8356fab10f1
#
_cell.length_a   1.000
_cell.length_b   1.000
_cell.length_c   1.000
_cell.angle_alpha   90.00
_cell.angle_beta   90.00
_cell.angle_gamma   90.00
#
_symmetry.space_group_name_H-M   'P 1'
#
loop_
_entity.id
_entity.type
_entity.pdbx_description
1 polymer ?
#
loop_
_entity_poly.entity_id
_entity_poly.type
_entity_poly.pdbx_seq_one_letter_code
_entity_poly.pdbx_strand_id
1 'polypeptide(L)'
;YMEKHSVSKLIGSPPGYVGYEEGGQLSEKVRRNPYSVLLFDEIEKAHPDVFNIFLQILDDGRVTDSKGRTVDFKNTIIIMTSNAGANRIVSPKTLGFLQQEDAAADYKRMREGVMEEVKHIFKPEFINRIDEILVFHMLSKEDIHKIAANMLTGFKTVSYTHLTLPTKLE
;
A
#
# COMPACT_ATOMS: atom_id res chain seq x y z
N TYR A 1 -10.05 6.53 -1.20
CA TYR A 1 -9.88 6.98 -2.60
C TYR A 1 -10.72 6.18 -3.61
N MET A 2 -11.80 5.56 -3.16
CA MET A 2 -12.72 4.78 -4.00
C MET A 2 -13.76 5.63 -4.76
N GLU A 3 -13.96 6.88 -4.36
CA GLU A 3 -14.98 7.77 -4.91
C GLU A 3 -14.40 8.71 -5.98
N LYS A 4 -15.28 9.22 -6.88
CA LYS A 4 -14.93 10.19 -7.94
C LYS A 4 -14.26 11.48 -7.41
N HIS A 5 -14.51 11.85 -6.15
CA HIS A 5 -13.87 13.01 -5.48
C HIS A 5 -12.47 12.73 -4.94
N SER A 6 -11.93 11.52 -5.15
CA SER A 6 -10.60 11.13 -4.65
C SER A 6 -9.48 11.96 -5.24
N VAL A 7 -9.58 12.31 -6.52
CA VAL A 7 -8.60 13.18 -7.19
C VAL A 7 -8.57 14.56 -6.53
N SER A 8 -9.75 15.14 -6.24
CA SER A 8 -9.83 16.44 -5.56
C SER A 8 -9.20 16.41 -4.16
N LYS A 9 -9.31 15.29 -3.44
CA LYS A 9 -8.61 15.12 -2.16
C LYS A 9 -7.10 15.06 -2.31
N LEU A 10 -6.59 14.51 -3.41
CA LEU A 10 -5.15 14.38 -3.63
C LEU A 10 -4.51 15.70 -4.06
N ILE A 11 -5.05 16.34 -5.11
CA ILE A 11 -4.44 17.51 -5.75
C ILE A 11 -5.26 18.81 -5.61
N GLY A 12 -6.43 18.75 -4.98
CA GLY A 12 -7.33 19.87 -4.73
C GLY A 12 -8.52 19.92 -5.69
N SER A 13 -9.57 20.62 -5.29
CA SER A 13 -10.78 20.85 -6.09
C SER A 13 -10.55 21.93 -7.15
N PRO A 14 -11.18 21.85 -8.33
CA PRO A 14 -11.15 22.93 -9.32
C PRO A 14 -11.74 24.25 -8.78
N PRO A 15 -11.40 25.39 -9.39
CA PRO A 15 -11.99 26.67 -9.03
C PRO A 15 -13.52 26.63 -9.08
N GLY A 16 -14.16 27.21 -8.06
CA GLY A 16 -15.64 27.25 -7.94
C GLY A 16 -16.27 26.03 -7.27
N TYR A 17 -15.50 25.00 -6.90
CA TYR A 17 -15.99 23.84 -6.15
C TYR A 17 -15.64 23.95 -4.66
N VAL A 18 -16.48 23.32 -3.83
CA VAL A 18 -16.24 23.22 -2.37
C VAL A 18 -14.89 22.56 -2.11
N GLY A 19 -14.09 23.13 -1.21
CA GLY A 19 -12.75 22.63 -0.87
C GLY A 19 -11.62 23.18 -1.75
N TYR A 20 -11.86 24.11 -2.66
CA TYR A 20 -10.80 24.73 -3.48
C TYR A 20 -9.76 25.44 -2.62
N GLU A 21 -10.19 26.18 -1.59
CA GLU A 21 -9.28 26.92 -0.70
C GLU A 21 -8.38 26.01 0.13
N GLU A 22 -8.87 24.82 0.49
CA GLU A 22 -8.14 23.85 1.30
C GLU A 22 -6.93 23.23 0.55
N GLY A 23 -7.01 23.19 -0.81
CA GLY A 23 -6.00 22.52 -1.63
C GLY A 23 -6.04 21.01 -1.53
N GLY A 24 -5.11 20.32 -2.22
CA GLY A 24 -5.00 18.87 -2.18
C GLY A 24 -4.22 18.40 -0.96
N GLN A 25 -4.72 17.38 -0.29
CA GLN A 25 -4.06 16.83 0.92
C GLN A 25 -2.67 16.26 0.61
N LEU A 26 -2.53 15.55 -0.52
CA LEU A 26 -1.25 14.98 -0.93
C LEU A 26 -0.30 16.09 -1.38
N SER A 27 -0.74 16.94 -2.30
CA SER A 27 0.08 18.02 -2.85
C SER A 27 0.59 18.97 -1.77
N GLU A 28 -0.26 19.36 -0.81
CA GLU A 28 0.15 20.24 0.29
C GLU A 28 1.14 19.56 1.26
N LYS A 29 0.94 18.25 1.56
CA LYS A 29 1.85 17.51 2.43
C LYS A 29 3.24 17.38 1.80
N VAL A 30 3.31 17.00 0.53
CA VAL A 30 4.59 16.83 -0.18
C VAL A 30 5.28 18.17 -0.38
N ARG A 31 4.53 19.22 -0.72
CA ARG A 31 5.09 20.58 -0.85
C ARG A 31 5.76 21.07 0.44
N ARG A 32 5.18 20.73 1.61
CA ARG A 32 5.74 21.10 2.91
C ARG A 32 6.90 20.20 3.34
N ASN A 33 6.84 18.92 2.95
CA ASN A 33 7.83 17.91 3.30
C ASN A 33 8.26 17.13 2.05
N PRO A 34 9.16 17.70 1.24
CA PRO A 34 9.53 17.08 -0.04
C PRO A 34 10.29 15.76 0.12
N TYR A 35 10.96 15.56 1.26
CA TYR A 35 11.63 14.29 1.60
C TYR A 35 10.69 13.46 2.48
N SER A 36 9.82 12.70 1.87
CA SER A 36 8.81 11.92 2.60
C SER A 36 8.60 10.53 2.00
N VAL A 37 8.08 9.63 2.83
CA VAL A 37 7.61 8.32 2.40
C VAL A 37 6.08 8.38 2.32
N LEU A 38 5.56 8.03 1.17
CA LEU A 38 4.12 8.02 0.88
C LEU A 38 3.66 6.57 0.80
N LEU A 39 2.74 6.18 1.66
CA LEU A 39 2.12 4.86 1.62
C LEU A 39 0.70 4.96 1.07
N PHE A 40 0.45 4.24 -0.01
CA PHE A 40 -0.88 4.06 -0.60
C PHE A 40 -1.31 2.61 -0.40
N ASP A 41 -2.26 2.40 0.48
CA ASP A 41 -2.75 1.08 0.85
C ASP A 41 -3.93 0.69 -0.03
N GLU A 42 -3.98 -0.60 -0.45
CA GLU A 42 -5.05 -1.20 -1.25
C GLU A 42 -5.34 -0.43 -2.57
N ILE A 43 -4.29 -0.16 -3.35
CA ILE A 43 -4.41 0.66 -4.57
C ILE A 43 -5.36 0.07 -5.61
N GLU A 44 -5.62 -1.24 -5.61
CA GLU A 44 -6.58 -1.88 -6.52
C GLU A 44 -8.03 -1.38 -6.33
N LYS A 45 -8.32 -0.78 -5.17
CA LYS A 45 -9.63 -0.19 -4.86
C LYS A 45 -9.73 1.28 -5.25
N ALA A 46 -8.65 1.89 -5.73
CA ALA A 46 -8.65 3.30 -6.10
C ALA A 46 -9.47 3.56 -7.36
N HIS A 47 -10.09 4.74 -7.42
CA HIS A 47 -10.79 5.17 -8.63
C HIS A 47 -9.80 5.29 -9.82
N PRO A 48 -10.20 4.92 -11.06
CA PRO A 48 -9.33 4.98 -12.24
C PRO A 48 -8.63 6.32 -12.46
N ASP A 49 -9.28 7.44 -12.14
CA ASP A 49 -8.70 8.78 -12.29
C ASP A 49 -7.49 9.01 -11.35
N VAL A 50 -7.41 8.29 -10.23
CA VAL A 50 -6.28 8.35 -9.30
C VAL A 50 -5.02 7.78 -9.96
N PHE A 51 -5.17 6.75 -10.80
CA PHE A 51 -4.04 6.18 -11.55
C PHE A 51 -3.42 7.15 -12.54
N ASN A 52 -4.21 8.08 -13.11
CA ASN A 52 -3.69 9.12 -13.98
C ASN A 52 -2.75 10.07 -13.20
N ILE A 53 -3.08 10.35 -11.94
CA ILE A 53 -2.21 11.15 -11.06
C ILE A 53 -0.93 10.38 -10.72
N PHE A 54 -1.04 9.09 -10.41
CA PHE A 54 0.14 8.26 -10.17
C PHE A 54 1.05 8.17 -11.39
N LEU A 55 0.50 8.00 -12.60
CA LEU A 55 1.28 8.00 -13.83
C LEU A 55 2.04 9.32 -13.98
N GLN A 56 1.39 10.46 -13.74
CA GLN A 56 2.05 11.76 -13.80
C GLN A 56 3.18 11.88 -12.77
N ILE A 57 2.96 11.39 -11.54
CA ILE A 57 3.99 11.40 -10.49
C ILE A 57 5.17 10.51 -10.89
N LEU A 58 4.90 9.29 -11.36
CA LEU A 58 5.92 8.29 -11.68
C LEU A 58 6.72 8.65 -12.95
N ASP A 59 6.08 9.30 -13.94
CA ASP A 59 6.72 9.71 -15.18
C ASP A 59 7.50 11.02 -15.04
N ASP A 60 6.81 12.07 -14.57
CA ASP A 60 7.35 13.43 -14.55
C ASP A 60 8.03 13.78 -13.22
N GLY A 61 7.81 12.98 -12.17
CA GLY A 61 8.26 13.28 -10.82
C GLY A 61 7.59 14.53 -10.23
N ARG A 62 6.45 14.96 -10.79
CA ARG A 62 5.76 16.18 -10.38
C ARG A 62 4.28 16.12 -10.73
N VAL A 63 3.48 16.89 -10.02
CA VAL A 63 2.05 17.07 -10.28
C VAL A 63 1.68 18.54 -10.19
N THR A 64 0.77 18.98 -11.04
CA THR A 64 0.17 20.31 -10.92
C THR A 64 -1.09 20.22 -10.08
N ASP A 65 -1.15 20.97 -8.98
CA ASP A 65 -2.32 21.04 -8.13
C ASP A 65 -3.44 21.90 -8.74
N SER A 66 -4.61 21.88 -8.11
CA SER A 66 -5.79 22.67 -8.57
C SER A 66 -5.57 24.18 -8.56
N LYS A 67 -4.56 24.68 -7.85
CA LYS A 67 -4.18 26.10 -7.80
C LYS A 67 -3.13 26.46 -8.86
N GLY A 68 -2.79 25.52 -9.75
CA GLY A 68 -1.78 25.72 -10.80
C GLY A 68 -0.33 25.62 -10.31
N ARG A 69 -0.10 25.17 -9.07
CA ARG A 69 1.26 25.05 -8.52
C ARG A 69 1.82 23.68 -8.83
N THR A 70 3.06 23.64 -9.28
CA THR A 70 3.79 22.38 -9.49
C THR A 70 4.37 21.89 -8.18
N VAL A 71 4.06 20.64 -7.81
CA VAL A 71 4.57 19.96 -6.63
C VAL A 71 5.55 18.88 -7.08
N ASP A 72 6.77 18.92 -6.56
CA ASP A 72 7.85 18.00 -6.90
C ASP A 72 7.83 16.77 -5.99
N PHE A 73 7.85 15.58 -6.60
CA PHE A 73 7.83 14.26 -5.95
C PHE A 73 9.16 13.51 -6.12
N LYS A 74 10.17 14.08 -6.78
CA LYS A 74 11.43 13.38 -7.09
C LYS A 74 12.20 12.91 -5.86
N ASN A 75 11.97 13.56 -4.72
CA ASN A 75 12.61 13.21 -3.45
C ASN A 75 11.68 12.40 -2.53
N THR A 76 10.58 11.86 -3.04
CA THR A 76 9.66 11.03 -2.26
C THR A 76 9.88 9.56 -2.57
N ILE A 77 9.69 8.71 -1.56
CA ILE A 77 9.59 7.27 -1.73
C ILE A 77 8.10 6.93 -1.75
N ILE A 78 7.65 6.26 -2.80
CA ILE A 78 6.25 5.87 -2.96
C ILE A 78 6.15 4.36 -2.75
N ILE A 79 5.39 3.96 -1.73
CA ILE A 79 5.10 2.56 -1.42
C ILE A 79 3.61 2.35 -1.67
N MET A 80 3.31 1.31 -2.44
CA MET A 80 1.94 0.92 -2.76
C MET A 80 1.71 -0.51 -2.30
N THR A 81 0.60 -0.78 -1.62
CA THR A 81 0.19 -2.13 -1.27
C THR A 81 -1.01 -2.55 -2.09
N SER A 82 -1.14 -3.84 -2.36
CA SER A 82 -2.28 -4.41 -3.04
C SER A 82 -2.52 -5.85 -2.60
N ASN A 83 -3.78 -6.25 -2.56
CA ASN A 83 -4.21 -7.63 -2.37
C ASN A 83 -4.42 -8.38 -3.70
N ALA A 84 -3.97 -7.81 -4.81
CA ALA A 84 -4.05 -8.42 -6.13
C ALA A 84 -3.37 -9.79 -6.14
N GLY A 85 -4.07 -10.82 -6.62
CA GLY A 85 -3.53 -12.18 -6.69
C GLY A 85 -3.51 -12.96 -5.37
N ALA A 86 -4.07 -12.44 -4.28
CA ALA A 86 -4.14 -13.15 -2.99
C ALA A 86 -4.75 -14.56 -3.12
N ASN A 87 -5.76 -14.72 -3.98
CA ASN A 87 -6.38 -16.02 -4.26
C ASN A 87 -5.41 -17.04 -4.90
N ARG A 88 -4.41 -16.58 -5.62
CA ARG A 88 -3.37 -17.43 -6.23
C ARG A 88 -2.38 -17.94 -5.20
N ILE A 89 -2.19 -17.18 -4.14
CA ILE A 89 -1.29 -17.55 -3.02
C ILE A 89 -1.94 -18.62 -2.16
N VAL A 90 -3.26 -18.51 -1.89
CA VAL A 90 -4.01 -19.38 -0.97
C VAL A 90 -4.40 -20.72 -1.62
N SER A 91 -4.48 -20.79 -2.94
CA SER A 91 -4.85 -22.03 -3.66
C SER A 91 -3.64 -22.57 -4.44
N PRO A 92 -2.69 -23.25 -3.81
CA PRO A 92 -1.84 -24.14 -4.57
C PRO A 92 -2.78 -25.19 -5.17
N LYS A 93 -2.91 -25.20 -6.49
CA LYS A 93 -3.55 -26.35 -7.18
C LYS A 93 -2.64 -27.54 -6.96
N THR A 94 -2.80 -28.20 -5.82
CA THR A 94 -2.31 -29.56 -5.59
C THR A 94 -3.16 -30.51 -6.43
N LEU A 95 -2.92 -30.54 -7.71
CA LEU A 95 -3.28 -31.65 -8.57
C LEU A 95 -2.13 -32.64 -8.50
N GLY A 96 -2.29 -33.64 -7.61
CA GLY A 96 -1.64 -34.93 -7.73
C GLY A 96 -0.21 -35.03 -7.25
N PHE A 97 -0.07 -35.82 -6.20
CA PHE A 97 1.06 -36.71 -5.93
C PHE A 97 2.44 -36.27 -6.44
N LEU A 98 3.34 -36.12 -5.50
CA LEU A 98 4.79 -36.27 -5.53
C LEU A 98 5.60 -35.03 -5.14
N GLN A 99 6.18 -35.20 -3.95
CA GLN A 99 7.58 -34.91 -3.60
C GLN A 99 8.01 -33.45 -3.47
N GLN A 100 8.67 -33.21 -2.34
CA GLN A 100 9.76 -32.28 -2.09
C GLN A 100 10.13 -31.40 -3.31
N GLU A 101 9.25 -30.47 -3.68
CA GLU A 101 9.60 -29.44 -4.62
C GLU A 101 10.33 -28.35 -3.84
N ASP A 102 11.43 -27.93 -4.42
CA ASP A 102 12.30 -26.89 -3.95
C ASP A 102 11.45 -25.63 -3.63
N ALA A 103 11.47 -25.17 -2.39
CA ALA A 103 10.69 -24.01 -1.94
C ALA A 103 10.90 -22.77 -2.84
N ALA A 104 12.05 -22.69 -3.51
CA ALA A 104 12.36 -21.67 -4.49
C ALA A 104 11.53 -21.79 -5.79
N ALA A 105 11.28 -23.04 -6.25
CA ALA A 105 10.46 -23.28 -7.43
C ALA A 105 8.98 -22.97 -7.16
N ASP A 106 8.49 -23.30 -5.99
CA ASP A 106 7.12 -22.98 -5.55
C ASP A 106 6.91 -21.47 -5.42
N TYR A 107 7.85 -20.75 -4.84
CA TYR A 107 7.80 -19.30 -4.77
C TYR A 107 7.78 -18.66 -6.17
N LYS A 108 8.59 -19.17 -7.10
CA LYS A 108 8.63 -18.66 -8.47
C LYS A 108 7.28 -18.85 -9.18
N ARG A 109 6.67 -20.03 -9.09
CA ARG A 109 5.35 -20.32 -9.67
C ARG A 109 4.25 -19.41 -9.06
N MET A 110 4.26 -19.28 -7.73
CA MET A 110 3.35 -18.40 -7.02
C MET A 110 3.51 -16.96 -7.49
N ARG A 111 4.73 -16.46 -7.57
CA ARG A 111 5.04 -15.09 -8.03
C ARG A 111 4.57 -14.86 -9.47
N GLU A 112 4.78 -15.82 -10.37
CA GLU A 112 4.31 -15.74 -11.75
C GLU A 112 2.77 -15.64 -11.82
N GLY A 113 2.07 -16.47 -11.06
CA GLY A 113 0.61 -16.42 -10.99
C GLY A 113 0.06 -15.11 -10.40
N VAL A 114 0.71 -14.56 -9.38
CA VAL A 114 0.36 -13.23 -8.83
C VAL A 114 0.61 -12.14 -9.85
N MET A 115 1.73 -12.19 -10.57
CA MET A 115 2.08 -11.19 -11.59
C MET A 115 1.13 -11.22 -12.79
N GLU A 116 0.58 -12.38 -13.15
CA GLU A 116 -0.50 -12.45 -14.14
C GLU A 116 -1.76 -11.69 -13.67
N GLU A 117 -2.17 -11.90 -12.42
CA GLU A 117 -3.32 -11.23 -11.85
C GLU A 117 -3.12 -9.71 -11.73
N VAL A 118 -1.91 -9.28 -11.33
CA VAL A 118 -1.52 -7.86 -11.31
C VAL A 118 -1.66 -7.22 -12.69
N LYS A 119 -1.25 -7.91 -13.77
CA LYS A 119 -1.39 -7.44 -15.15
C LYS A 119 -2.84 -7.36 -15.63
N HIS A 120 -3.75 -8.12 -15.03
CA HIS A 120 -5.18 -8.02 -15.32
C HIS A 120 -5.85 -6.82 -14.63
N ILE A 121 -5.39 -6.48 -13.42
CA ILE A 121 -5.98 -5.41 -12.62
C ILE A 121 -5.40 -4.04 -13.00
N PHE A 122 -4.10 -3.98 -13.19
CA PHE A 122 -3.39 -2.73 -13.47
C PHE A 122 -2.96 -2.64 -14.93
N LYS A 123 -3.09 -1.44 -15.50
CA LYS A 123 -2.65 -1.20 -16.87
C LYS A 123 -1.14 -1.40 -17.02
N PRO A 124 -0.67 -1.95 -18.15
CA PRO A 124 0.76 -2.17 -18.39
C PRO A 124 1.60 -0.89 -18.25
N GLU A 125 1.07 0.25 -18.67
CA GLU A 125 1.74 1.54 -18.56
C GLU A 125 2.05 1.90 -17.10
N PHE A 126 1.14 1.56 -16.15
CA PHE A 126 1.35 1.79 -14.73
C PHE A 126 2.39 0.83 -14.15
N ILE A 127 2.29 -0.47 -14.47
CA ILE A 127 3.23 -1.49 -13.98
C ILE A 127 4.66 -1.19 -14.42
N ASN A 128 4.84 -0.72 -15.66
CA ASN A 128 6.15 -0.41 -16.23
C ASN A 128 6.84 0.82 -15.60
N ARG A 129 6.13 1.59 -14.78
CA ARG A 129 6.68 2.74 -14.05
C ARG A 129 7.05 2.44 -12.61
N ILE A 130 6.74 1.23 -12.15
CA ILE A 130 7.10 0.77 -10.81
C ILE A 130 8.51 0.21 -10.86
N ASP A 131 9.40 0.72 -10.00
CA ASP A 131 10.80 0.29 -9.96
C ASP A 131 10.93 -1.15 -9.48
N GLU A 132 10.14 -1.55 -8.46
CA GLU A 132 10.20 -2.90 -7.87
C GLU A 132 8.83 -3.39 -7.41
N ILE A 133 8.53 -4.67 -7.70
CA ILE A 133 7.33 -5.35 -7.21
C ILE A 133 7.74 -6.52 -6.32
N LEU A 134 7.41 -6.40 -5.05
CA LEU A 134 7.64 -7.43 -4.03
C LEU A 134 6.38 -8.26 -3.83
N VAL A 135 6.50 -9.57 -4.00
CA VAL A 135 5.41 -10.52 -3.72
C VAL A 135 5.70 -11.23 -2.41
N PHE A 136 4.81 -11.05 -1.43
CA PHE A 136 4.93 -11.73 -0.14
C PHE A 136 4.38 -13.15 -0.24
N HIS A 137 5.06 -14.10 0.40
CA HIS A 137 4.60 -15.47 0.56
C HIS A 137 3.66 -15.60 1.77
N MET A 138 2.98 -16.74 1.88
CA MET A 138 2.19 -17.06 3.06
C MET A 138 3.08 -17.14 4.30
N LEU A 139 2.55 -16.70 5.43
CA LEU A 139 3.21 -16.83 6.71
C LEU A 139 3.34 -18.32 7.10
N SER A 140 4.52 -18.73 7.48
CA SER A 140 4.76 -20.05 8.05
C SER A 140 4.15 -20.15 9.46
N LYS A 141 3.97 -21.37 9.97
CA LYS A 141 3.55 -21.56 11.37
C LYS A 141 4.49 -20.89 12.36
N GLU A 142 5.80 -20.91 12.06
CA GLU A 142 6.81 -20.26 12.88
C GLU A 142 6.67 -18.73 12.89
N ASP A 143 6.37 -18.14 11.74
CA ASP A 143 6.15 -16.71 11.63
C ASP A 143 4.88 -16.29 12.39
N ILE A 144 3.81 -17.07 12.29
CA ILE A 144 2.58 -16.86 13.06
C ILE A 144 2.85 -16.93 14.56
N HIS A 145 3.65 -17.89 15.02
CA HIS A 145 4.04 -17.98 16.43
C HIS A 145 4.84 -16.75 16.89
N LYS A 146 5.79 -16.28 16.08
CA LYS A 146 6.57 -15.07 16.39
C LYS A 146 5.67 -13.83 16.48
N ILE A 147 4.74 -13.67 15.52
CA ILE A 147 3.80 -12.55 15.49
C ILE A 147 2.91 -12.60 16.74
N ALA A 148 2.34 -13.76 17.07
CA ALA A 148 1.52 -13.94 18.27
C ALA A 148 2.28 -13.62 19.55
N ALA A 149 3.53 -14.07 19.67
CA ALA A 149 4.39 -13.76 20.82
C ALA A 149 4.64 -12.25 20.94
N ASN A 150 4.92 -11.56 19.84
CA ASN A 150 5.11 -10.11 19.82
C ASN A 150 3.85 -9.36 20.24
N MET A 151 2.68 -9.77 19.74
CA MET A 151 1.39 -9.19 20.12
C MET A 151 1.11 -9.37 21.62
N LEU A 152 1.34 -10.57 22.16
CA LEU A 152 1.16 -10.84 23.58
C LEU A 152 2.12 -10.01 24.47
N THR A 153 3.34 -9.76 24.00
CA THR A 153 4.29 -8.90 24.69
C THR A 153 3.77 -7.45 24.76
N GLY A 154 3.22 -6.95 23.63
CA GLY A 154 2.56 -5.64 23.60
C GLY A 154 1.38 -5.54 24.59
N PHE A 155 0.53 -6.57 24.65
CA PHE A 155 -0.57 -6.64 25.62
C PHE A 155 -0.10 -6.65 27.07
N LYS A 156 0.97 -7.39 27.38
CA LYS A 156 1.54 -7.38 28.74
C LYS A 156 1.97 -5.98 29.16
N THR A 157 2.64 -5.24 28.28
CA THR A 157 3.09 -3.87 28.58
C THR A 157 1.92 -2.95 28.88
N VAL A 158 0.84 -3.00 28.08
CA VAL A 158 -0.38 -2.21 28.27
C VAL A 158 -1.11 -2.63 29.56
N SER A 159 -1.19 -3.93 29.84
CA SER A 159 -1.85 -4.46 31.04
C SER A 159 -1.15 -4.02 32.32
N TYR A 160 0.18 -4.01 32.35
CA TYR A 160 0.93 -3.52 33.52
C TYR A 160 0.74 -2.01 33.77
N THR A 161 0.51 -1.22 32.73
CA THR A 161 0.29 0.23 32.88
C THR A 161 -1.15 0.58 33.32
N HIS A 162 -2.12 -0.28 33.01
CA HIS A 162 -3.54 0.00 33.33
C HIS A 162 -4.15 -0.84 34.47
N LEU A 163 -3.49 -1.91 34.91
CA LEU A 163 -4.00 -2.82 35.97
C LEU A 163 -3.23 -2.77 37.29
N THR A 164 -2.23 -1.91 37.43
CA THR A 164 -1.71 -1.60 38.76
C THR A 164 -2.66 -0.60 39.46
N LEU A 165 -3.76 -1.09 39.96
CA LEU A 165 -4.49 -0.41 41.02
C LEU A 165 -3.55 -0.27 42.23
N PRO A 166 -3.41 0.93 42.83
CA PRO A 166 -2.67 1.10 44.05
C PRO A 166 -3.45 0.39 45.19
N THR A 167 -3.06 -0.83 45.51
CA THR A 167 -3.44 -1.42 46.76
C THR A 167 -2.64 -0.73 47.87
N LYS A 168 -3.08 0.43 48.30
CA LYS A 168 -2.87 0.86 49.67
C LYS A 168 -4.14 0.51 50.45
N LEU A 169 -4.09 -0.60 51.13
CA LEU A 169 -4.88 -0.85 52.34
C LEU A 169 -3.94 -0.49 53.49
N GLU A 170 -4.25 0.62 54.12
CA GLU A 170 -3.88 0.87 55.51
C GLU A 170 -4.92 0.25 56.40
#